data_0da0f50c471db8e2eae05b51dcea757e
#
_entry.id   0da0f50c471db8e2eae05b51dcea757e
#
_cell.length_a   1.000
_cell.length_b   1.000
_cell.length_c   1.000
_cell.angle_alpha   90.00
_cell.angle_beta   90.00
_cell.angle_gamma   90.00
#
_symmetry.space_group_name_H-M   'P 1'
#
loop_
_entity.id
_entity.type
_entity.pdbx_description
1 polymer ?
#
loop_
_entity_poly.entity_id
_entity_poly.type
_entity_poly.pdbx_seq_one_letter_code
_entity_poly.pdbx_strand_id
1 'polypeptide(L)'
;MKNNAKTTYNGGLYFFAMFCVYVLFAFIGQSITASVFTFGSRAYNLIVSLFPILALVCITVYAKIKQQKTFKCLLLLNQFKPINLLLAIMLAVGMFLGLGFINQIIINGLESVGLTIPQSTVVVKDTGDFIGYAVTLCLLPAVFEELFFRGVLLNDIKEYNPLHVSLFIGGLFALYHGSLSQLVYQFVYGTLLTFLAIKSGSSLPCIIAHFLNNFTIILLEYLGVYLNLLNPVVIVVGLIVLGVFLTVLIKGYNKQNCQSLPRKYYANLYSVTGAILCLSLIILGLFS
;
A
#
# COMPACT_ATOMS: atom_id res chain seq x y z
N MET A 1 17.09 -33.06 -16.26
CA MET A 1 15.65 -32.82 -16.51
C MET A 1 15.15 -31.91 -15.36
N LYS A 2 15.02 -30.59 -15.58
CA LYS A 2 14.41 -29.68 -14.60
C LYS A 2 12.89 -29.93 -14.67
N ASN A 3 12.32 -30.50 -13.63
CA ASN A 3 10.88 -30.57 -13.44
C ASN A 3 10.32 -29.14 -13.49
N ASN A 4 9.76 -28.75 -14.63
CA ASN A 4 8.90 -27.57 -14.78
C ASN A 4 7.57 -27.87 -14.05
N ALA A 5 7.58 -27.89 -12.71
CA ALA A 5 6.36 -27.71 -11.98
C ALA A 5 5.83 -26.33 -12.38
N LYS A 6 4.79 -26.30 -13.20
CA LYS A 6 4.03 -25.10 -13.52
C LYS A 6 3.56 -24.49 -12.19
N THR A 7 4.31 -23.54 -11.65
CA THR A 7 3.86 -22.77 -10.51
C THR A 7 2.64 -21.98 -10.98
N THR A 8 1.46 -22.43 -10.56
CA THR A 8 0.23 -21.70 -10.76
C THR A 8 0.29 -20.45 -9.90
N TYR A 9 0.30 -19.27 -10.54
CA TYR A 9 0.20 -18.00 -9.82
C TYR A 9 -1.16 -17.90 -9.14
N ASN A 10 -1.16 -17.88 -7.83
CA ASN A 10 -2.37 -17.76 -7.01
C ASN A 10 -2.58 -16.34 -6.44
N GLY A 11 -1.75 -15.36 -6.82
CA GLY A 11 -1.81 -14.00 -6.28
C GLY A 11 -3.16 -13.33 -6.48
N GLY A 12 -3.81 -13.52 -7.64
CA GLY A 12 -5.16 -13.02 -7.86
C GLY A 12 -6.18 -13.61 -6.88
N LEU A 13 -6.11 -14.93 -6.63
CA LEU A 13 -6.95 -15.59 -5.63
C LEU A 13 -6.68 -15.06 -4.21
N TYR A 14 -5.40 -14.86 -3.85
CA TYR A 14 -5.06 -14.31 -2.53
C TYR A 14 -5.55 -12.88 -2.37
N PHE A 15 -5.43 -12.04 -3.43
CA PHE A 15 -5.97 -10.68 -3.41
C PHE A 15 -7.49 -10.67 -3.25
N PHE A 16 -8.21 -11.46 -4.05
CA PHE A 16 -9.66 -11.58 -3.96
C PHE A 16 -10.11 -12.07 -2.58
N ALA A 17 -9.51 -13.15 -2.07
CA ALA A 17 -9.83 -13.70 -0.76
C ALA A 17 -9.54 -12.71 0.37
N MET A 18 -8.40 -11.99 0.30
CA MET A 18 -8.06 -10.94 1.26
C MET A 18 -9.13 -9.86 1.28
N PHE A 19 -9.56 -9.41 0.10
CA PHE A 19 -10.58 -8.37 0.01
C PHE A 19 -11.94 -8.82 0.57
N CYS A 20 -12.38 -10.06 0.28
CA CYS A 20 -13.60 -10.62 0.87
C CYS A 20 -13.52 -10.71 2.40
N VAL A 21 -12.39 -11.18 2.94
CA VAL A 21 -12.17 -11.25 4.40
C VAL A 21 -12.12 -9.85 5.01
N TYR A 22 -11.49 -8.88 4.33
CA TYR A 22 -11.45 -7.49 4.76
C TYR A 22 -12.85 -6.89 4.87
N VAL A 23 -13.69 -7.03 3.85
CA VAL A 23 -15.07 -6.50 3.87
C VAL A 23 -15.86 -7.15 4.99
N LEU A 24 -15.74 -8.48 5.16
CA LEU A 24 -16.41 -9.20 6.25
C LEU A 24 -15.96 -8.69 7.64
N PHE A 25 -14.65 -8.54 7.85
CA PHE A 25 -14.10 -8.07 9.12
C PHE A 25 -14.43 -6.59 9.37
N ALA A 26 -14.41 -5.75 8.34
CA ALA A 26 -14.80 -4.36 8.46
C ALA A 26 -16.27 -4.25 8.91
N PHE A 27 -17.18 -4.98 8.26
CA PHE A 27 -18.60 -4.95 8.59
C PHE A 27 -18.89 -5.48 10.00
N ILE A 28 -18.42 -6.69 10.32
CA ILE A 28 -18.64 -7.31 11.65
C ILE A 28 -17.93 -6.50 12.73
N GLY A 29 -16.67 -6.12 12.47
CA GLY A 29 -15.83 -5.43 13.42
C GLY A 29 -16.35 -4.03 13.75
N GLN A 30 -16.79 -3.26 12.76
CA GLN A 30 -17.41 -1.96 13.00
C GLN A 30 -18.71 -2.11 13.81
N SER A 31 -19.55 -3.09 13.48
CA SER A 31 -20.82 -3.35 14.18
C SER A 31 -20.58 -3.69 15.66
N ILE A 32 -19.64 -4.60 15.95
CA ILE A 32 -19.29 -4.98 17.32
C ILE A 32 -18.66 -3.79 18.07
N THR A 33 -17.72 -3.08 17.42
CA THR A 33 -17.03 -1.96 18.08
C THR A 33 -18.01 -0.82 18.40
N ALA A 34 -18.95 -0.52 17.50
CA ALA A 34 -19.97 0.50 17.69
C ALA A 34 -20.98 0.12 18.80
N SER A 35 -21.18 -1.17 19.12
CA SER A 35 -22.03 -1.59 20.22
C SER A 35 -21.38 -1.41 21.61
N VAL A 36 -20.05 -1.27 21.66
CA VAL A 36 -19.28 -1.19 22.91
C VAL A 36 -18.70 0.22 23.14
N PHE A 37 -18.26 0.89 22.06
CA PHE A 37 -17.57 2.17 22.13
C PHE A 37 -18.32 3.25 21.35
N THR A 38 -18.30 4.47 21.87
CA THR A 38 -18.86 5.64 21.16
C THR A 38 -18.14 5.83 19.82
N PHE A 39 -18.91 6.00 18.75
CA PHE A 39 -18.39 6.27 17.42
C PHE A 39 -17.42 7.46 17.43
N GLY A 40 -16.27 7.34 16.78
CA GLY A 40 -15.22 8.35 16.74
C GLY A 40 -14.39 8.51 18.02
N SER A 41 -14.66 7.72 19.07
CA SER A 41 -13.79 7.68 20.26
C SER A 41 -12.42 7.08 19.91
N ARG A 42 -11.38 7.39 20.70
CA ARG A 42 -10.04 6.80 20.53
C ARG A 42 -10.10 5.27 20.44
N ALA A 43 -10.76 4.63 21.40
CA ALA A 43 -10.87 3.17 21.44
C ALA A 43 -11.57 2.63 20.18
N TYR A 44 -12.65 3.27 19.73
CA TYR A 44 -13.33 2.92 18.48
C TYR A 44 -12.37 2.98 17.28
N ASN A 45 -11.70 4.11 17.07
CA ASN A 45 -10.81 4.33 15.93
C ASN A 45 -9.63 3.35 15.92
N LEU A 46 -8.99 3.13 17.08
CA LEU A 46 -7.88 2.19 17.21
C LEU A 46 -8.30 0.74 16.92
N ILE A 47 -9.46 0.31 17.41
CA ILE A 47 -9.93 -1.06 17.20
C ILE A 47 -10.37 -1.27 15.75
N VAL A 48 -11.11 -0.35 15.16
CA VAL A 48 -11.58 -0.45 13.78
C VAL A 48 -10.42 -0.51 12.80
N SER A 49 -9.32 0.23 13.05
CA SER A 49 -8.13 0.21 12.20
C SER A 49 -7.36 -1.13 12.19
N LEU A 50 -7.65 -2.04 13.13
CA LEU A 50 -7.02 -3.37 13.17
C LEU A 50 -7.68 -4.40 12.23
N PHE A 51 -8.93 -4.21 11.81
CA PHE A 51 -9.64 -5.21 10.99
C PHE A 51 -9.02 -5.42 9.60
N PRO A 52 -8.59 -4.38 8.87
CA PRO A 52 -7.82 -4.57 7.63
C PRO A 52 -6.55 -5.39 7.84
N ILE A 53 -5.85 -5.11 8.93
CA ILE A 53 -4.60 -5.81 9.28
C ILE A 53 -4.84 -7.29 9.55
N LEU A 54 -5.92 -7.62 10.28
CA LEU A 54 -6.29 -9.01 10.54
C LEU A 54 -6.59 -9.78 9.24
N ALA A 55 -7.26 -9.16 8.27
CA ALA A 55 -7.49 -9.77 6.96
C ALA A 55 -6.19 -10.10 6.24
N LEU A 56 -5.23 -9.15 6.21
CA LEU A 56 -3.92 -9.36 5.62
C LEU A 56 -3.15 -10.50 6.30
N VAL A 57 -3.17 -10.55 7.64
CA VAL A 57 -2.52 -11.61 8.42
C VAL A 57 -3.14 -12.97 8.09
N CYS A 58 -4.47 -13.10 8.11
CA CYS A 58 -5.16 -14.35 7.82
C CYS A 58 -4.78 -14.92 6.45
N ILE A 59 -4.82 -14.08 5.41
CA ILE A 59 -4.50 -14.54 4.05
C ILE A 59 -3.00 -14.78 3.86
N THR A 60 -2.13 -14.02 4.52
CA THR A 60 -0.67 -14.28 4.49
C THR A 60 -0.36 -15.63 5.12
N VAL A 61 -0.97 -15.96 6.25
CA VAL A 61 -0.83 -17.29 6.89
C VAL A 61 -1.40 -18.40 6.00
N TYR A 62 -2.57 -18.19 5.41
CA TYR A 62 -3.15 -19.13 4.45
C TYR A 62 -2.23 -19.37 3.24
N ALA A 63 -1.67 -18.32 2.65
CA ALA A 63 -0.72 -18.42 1.55
C ALA A 63 0.54 -19.20 1.95
N LYS A 64 1.07 -18.96 3.15
CA LYS A 64 2.22 -19.70 3.69
C LYS A 64 1.94 -21.21 3.80
N ILE A 65 0.76 -21.59 4.32
CA ILE A 65 0.35 -22.98 4.46
C ILE A 65 0.22 -23.63 3.07
N LYS A 66 -0.44 -22.95 2.14
CA LYS A 66 -0.68 -23.47 0.77
C LYS A 66 0.61 -23.60 -0.05
N GLN A 67 1.51 -22.64 0.04
CA GLN A 67 2.76 -22.65 -0.74
C GLN A 67 3.87 -23.47 -0.08
N GLN A 68 3.71 -23.90 1.15
CA GLN A 68 4.72 -24.65 1.92
C GLN A 68 6.12 -23.98 1.94
N LYS A 69 6.16 -22.66 1.79
CA LYS A 69 7.39 -21.85 1.87
C LYS A 69 7.66 -21.41 3.31
N THR A 70 8.92 -21.15 3.64
CA THR A 70 9.24 -20.46 4.90
C THR A 70 8.76 -19.02 4.84
N PHE A 71 8.43 -18.41 5.99
CA PHE A 71 8.06 -16.99 6.03
C PHE A 71 9.13 -16.09 5.40
N LYS A 72 10.40 -16.35 5.69
CA LYS A 72 11.50 -15.59 5.10
C LYS A 72 11.47 -15.58 3.57
N CYS A 73 11.26 -16.75 2.97
CA CYS A 73 11.18 -16.89 1.51
C CYS A 73 9.91 -16.28 0.93
N LEU A 74 8.74 -16.56 1.53
CA LEU A 74 7.45 -16.07 1.07
C LEU A 74 7.37 -14.55 1.12
N LEU A 75 7.84 -13.96 2.22
CA LEU A 75 7.70 -12.53 2.52
C LEU A 75 8.91 -11.70 2.05
N LEU A 76 9.86 -12.30 1.34
CA LEU A 76 11.09 -11.65 0.88
C LEU A 76 11.84 -10.90 2.00
N LEU A 77 11.94 -11.51 3.18
CA LEU A 77 12.66 -10.94 4.33
C LEU A 77 14.17 -11.18 4.21
N ASN A 78 14.76 -10.66 3.16
CA ASN A 78 16.19 -10.79 2.89
C ASN A 78 16.95 -9.56 3.40
N GLN A 79 18.24 -9.73 3.68
CA GLN A 79 19.13 -8.62 3.92
C GLN A 79 19.22 -7.74 2.66
N PHE A 80 19.36 -6.44 2.85
CA PHE A 80 19.46 -5.46 1.79
C PHE A 80 20.68 -4.54 1.99
N LYS A 81 21.16 -3.94 0.92
CA LYS A 81 22.31 -3.02 0.96
C LYS A 81 21.92 -1.69 1.60
N PRO A 82 22.85 -0.99 2.32
CA PRO A 82 22.56 0.32 2.93
C PRO A 82 21.98 1.36 1.96
N ILE A 83 22.36 1.31 0.70
CA ILE A 83 21.78 2.19 -0.34
C ILE A 83 20.27 2.06 -0.46
N ASN A 84 19.72 0.87 -0.21
CA ASN A 84 18.26 0.67 -0.28
C ASN A 84 17.53 1.33 0.89
N LEU A 85 18.18 1.55 2.04
CA LEU A 85 17.65 2.36 3.12
C LEU A 85 17.55 3.83 2.71
N LEU A 86 18.62 4.36 2.08
CA LEU A 86 18.58 5.72 1.53
C LEU A 86 17.47 5.86 0.49
N LEU A 87 17.32 4.89 -0.42
CA LEU A 87 16.25 4.88 -1.41
C LEU A 87 14.85 4.83 -0.77
N ALA A 88 14.68 4.09 0.33
CA ALA A 88 13.42 4.07 1.08
C ALA A 88 13.06 5.44 1.67
N ILE A 89 14.04 6.14 2.26
CA ILE A 89 13.86 7.49 2.80
C ILE A 89 13.54 8.47 1.67
N MET A 90 14.29 8.44 0.58
CA MET A 90 14.06 9.31 -0.58
C MET A 90 12.69 9.08 -1.21
N LEU A 91 12.24 7.82 -1.29
CA LEU A 91 10.90 7.49 -1.79
C LEU A 91 9.82 8.08 -0.88
N ALA A 92 9.91 7.90 0.45
CA ALA A 92 8.94 8.46 1.39
C ALA A 92 8.86 9.99 1.30
N VAL A 93 10.00 10.67 1.39
CA VAL A 93 10.08 12.14 1.33
C VAL A 93 9.62 12.66 -0.03
N GLY A 94 10.12 12.07 -1.11
CA GLY A 94 9.81 12.50 -2.47
C GLY A 94 8.33 12.31 -2.82
N MET A 95 7.71 11.20 -2.40
CA MET A 95 6.29 10.97 -2.57
C MET A 95 5.46 11.97 -1.77
N PHE A 96 5.75 12.13 -0.48
CA PHE A 96 5.00 13.02 0.39
C PHE A 96 5.04 14.48 -0.11
N LEU A 97 6.23 15.03 -0.37
CA LEU A 97 6.39 16.42 -0.82
C LEU A 97 6.03 16.62 -2.31
N GLY A 98 6.42 15.66 -3.16
CA GLY A 98 6.34 15.83 -4.62
C GLY A 98 5.00 15.43 -5.23
N LEU A 99 4.25 14.51 -4.61
CA LEU A 99 2.99 14.01 -5.13
C LEU A 99 1.81 14.11 -4.16
N GLY A 100 2.04 14.51 -2.90
CA GLY A 100 0.97 14.65 -1.90
C GLY A 100 -0.12 15.66 -2.33
N PHE A 101 0.23 16.66 -3.15
CA PHE A 101 -0.72 17.64 -3.71
C PHE A 101 -1.79 17.01 -4.61
N ILE A 102 -1.54 15.83 -5.20
CA ILE A 102 -2.49 15.17 -6.11
C ILE A 102 -3.79 14.83 -5.37
N ASN A 103 -3.69 14.34 -4.13
CA ASN A 103 -4.86 14.03 -3.33
C ASN A 103 -5.74 15.28 -3.12
N GLN A 104 -5.11 16.42 -2.82
CA GLN A 104 -5.83 17.68 -2.62
C GLN A 104 -6.49 18.19 -3.90
N ILE A 105 -5.82 18.07 -5.04
CA ILE A 105 -6.42 18.45 -6.35
C ILE A 105 -7.64 17.59 -6.66
N ILE A 106 -7.55 16.25 -6.41
CA ILE A 106 -8.68 15.35 -6.66
C ILE A 106 -9.85 15.70 -5.73
N ILE A 107 -9.59 15.93 -4.43
CA ILE A 107 -10.63 16.34 -3.47
C ILE A 107 -11.31 17.61 -3.91
N ASN A 108 -10.55 18.68 -4.18
CA ASN A 108 -11.09 19.97 -4.62
C ASN A 108 -11.90 19.83 -5.93
N GLY A 109 -11.43 18.98 -6.86
CA GLY A 109 -12.12 18.70 -8.12
C GLY A 109 -13.47 18.01 -7.90
N LEU A 110 -13.54 17.03 -7.03
CA LEU A 110 -14.78 16.31 -6.71
C LEU A 110 -15.76 17.21 -5.94
N GLU A 111 -15.28 17.99 -4.99
CA GLU A 111 -16.11 18.96 -4.26
C GLU A 111 -16.70 20.02 -5.20
N SER A 112 -15.95 20.44 -6.22
CA SER A 112 -16.43 21.44 -7.21
C SER A 112 -17.63 20.95 -8.05
N VAL A 113 -17.80 19.63 -8.17
CA VAL A 113 -18.95 19.00 -8.86
C VAL A 113 -20.02 18.48 -7.89
N GLY A 114 -19.93 18.86 -6.60
CA GLY A 114 -20.92 18.53 -5.57
C GLY A 114 -20.75 17.14 -4.92
N LEU A 115 -19.63 16.48 -5.16
CA LEU A 115 -19.30 15.21 -4.52
C LEU A 115 -18.47 15.48 -3.26
N THR A 116 -18.99 15.14 -2.09
CA THR A 116 -18.24 15.20 -0.82
C THR A 116 -17.52 13.88 -0.60
N ILE A 117 -16.19 13.95 -0.42
CA ILE A 117 -15.42 12.76 -0.03
C ILE A 117 -15.34 12.74 1.50
N PRO A 118 -15.76 11.66 2.15
CA PRO A 118 -15.54 11.51 3.58
C PRO A 118 -14.03 11.58 3.86
N GLN A 119 -13.57 12.68 4.41
CA GLN A 119 -12.21 12.78 4.88
C GLN A 119 -12.17 12.13 6.26
N SER A 120 -11.42 11.03 6.39
CA SER A 120 -11.09 10.50 7.69
C SER A 120 -10.12 11.48 8.37
N THR A 121 -10.67 12.47 9.04
CA THR A 121 -9.87 13.37 9.88
C THR A 121 -9.46 12.63 11.14
N VAL A 122 -8.31 11.96 11.07
CA VAL A 122 -7.66 11.45 12.28
C VAL A 122 -7.11 12.66 13.01
N VAL A 123 -7.82 13.10 14.02
CA VAL A 123 -7.36 14.20 14.88
C VAL A 123 -6.49 13.64 16.00
N VAL A 124 -5.23 14.08 16.06
CA VAL A 124 -4.28 13.69 17.11
C VAL A 124 -4.38 14.70 18.24
N LYS A 125 -5.13 14.38 19.31
CA LYS A 125 -5.43 15.31 20.41
C LYS A 125 -4.34 15.33 21.48
N ASP A 126 -3.68 14.20 21.70
CA ASP A 126 -2.66 14.05 22.77
C ASP A 126 -1.64 12.96 22.41
N THR A 127 -0.65 12.75 23.28
CA THR A 127 0.40 11.74 23.13
C THR A 127 -0.16 10.30 23.04
N GLY A 128 -1.30 10.02 23.69
CA GLY A 128 -1.95 8.70 23.61
C GLY A 128 -2.52 8.43 22.22
N ASP A 129 -3.17 9.43 21.59
CA ASP A 129 -3.60 9.35 20.20
C ASP A 129 -2.39 9.18 19.26
N PHE A 130 -1.34 9.99 19.46
CA PHE A 130 -0.14 9.92 18.64
C PHE A 130 0.48 8.52 18.65
N ILE A 131 0.72 7.94 19.84
CA ILE A 131 1.30 6.60 19.97
C ILE A 131 0.35 5.55 19.38
N GLY A 132 -0.95 5.63 19.69
CA GLY A 132 -1.95 4.70 19.17
C GLY A 132 -2.00 4.69 17.65
N TYR A 133 -2.08 5.86 17.02
CA TYR A 133 -2.11 5.99 15.55
C TYR A 133 -0.76 5.70 14.89
N ALA A 134 0.37 6.03 15.52
CA ALA A 134 1.68 5.63 15.04
C ALA A 134 1.82 4.09 14.93
N VAL A 135 1.19 3.36 15.86
CA VAL A 135 1.15 1.90 15.80
C VAL A 135 0.12 1.42 14.77
N THR A 136 -1.15 1.84 14.90
CA THR A 136 -2.28 1.23 14.15
C THR A 136 -2.44 1.74 12.73
N LEU A 137 -2.02 2.98 12.43
CA LEU A 137 -2.14 3.58 11.09
C LEU A 137 -0.80 3.72 10.35
N CYS A 138 0.34 3.59 11.06
CA CYS A 138 1.65 3.69 10.41
C CYS A 138 2.41 2.37 10.44
N LEU A 139 2.71 1.83 11.64
CA LEU A 139 3.57 0.66 11.76
C LEU A 139 2.90 -0.62 11.26
N LEU A 140 1.71 -0.95 11.75
CA LEU A 140 1.01 -2.19 11.39
C LEU A 140 0.66 -2.24 9.90
N PRO A 141 0.06 -1.20 9.27
CA PRO A 141 -0.14 -1.19 7.83
C PRO A 141 1.16 -1.32 7.05
N ALA A 142 2.20 -0.55 7.38
CA ALA A 142 3.49 -0.62 6.70
C ALA A 142 4.09 -2.04 6.75
N VAL A 143 3.96 -2.75 7.87
CA VAL A 143 4.45 -4.13 7.97
C VAL A 143 3.56 -5.09 7.16
N PHE A 144 2.28 -5.16 7.47
CA PHE A 144 1.43 -6.23 6.95
C PHE A 144 1.01 -6.04 5.50
N GLU A 145 0.82 -4.81 5.04
CA GLU A 145 0.57 -4.53 3.63
C GLU A 145 1.80 -4.85 2.78
N GLU A 146 3.00 -4.43 3.21
CA GLU A 146 4.20 -4.74 2.45
C GLU A 146 4.51 -6.24 2.44
N LEU A 147 4.30 -6.95 3.55
CA LEU A 147 4.45 -8.40 3.59
C LEU A 147 3.45 -9.12 2.66
N PHE A 148 2.25 -8.60 2.51
CA PHE A 148 1.27 -9.15 1.59
C PHE A 148 1.57 -8.78 0.13
N PHE A 149 1.69 -7.49 -0.19
CA PHE A 149 1.86 -7.03 -1.57
C PHE A 149 3.25 -7.35 -2.13
N ARG A 150 4.33 -7.07 -1.38
CA ARG A 150 5.74 -7.27 -1.82
C ARG A 150 6.30 -8.62 -1.39
N GLY A 151 5.61 -9.30 -0.44
CA GLY A 151 5.87 -10.68 -0.11
C GLY A 151 5.01 -11.64 -0.93
N VAL A 152 3.78 -11.86 -0.48
CA VAL A 152 2.90 -12.93 -1.02
C VAL A 152 2.60 -12.74 -2.50
N LEU A 153 2.17 -11.53 -2.93
CA LEU A 153 1.76 -11.30 -4.32
C LEU A 153 2.96 -11.22 -5.28
N LEU A 154 4.03 -10.55 -4.87
CA LEU A 154 5.20 -10.36 -5.72
C LEU A 154 6.02 -11.65 -5.91
N ASN A 155 6.11 -12.51 -4.90
CA ASN A 155 7.07 -13.60 -4.86
C ASN A 155 7.02 -14.54 -6.07
N ASP A 156 5.84 -14.81 -6.59
CA ASP A 156 5.66 -15.76 -7.70
C ASP A 156 5.83 -15.12 -9.08
N ILE A 157 5.90 -13.78 -9.18
CA ILE A 157 5.97 -13.05 -10.46
C ILE A 157 7.15 -12.10 -10.58
N LYS A 158 8.01 -12.01 -9.56
CA LYS A 158 9.16 -11.08 -9.51
C LYS A 158 10.20 -11.29 -10.62
N GLU A 159 10.23 -12.46 -11.25
CA GLU A 159 11.15 -12.82 -12.33
C GLU A 159 10.69 -12.28 -13.71
N TYR A 160 9.45 -11.79 -13.82
CA TYR A 160 8.97 -11.14 -15.03
C TYR A 160 9.43 -9.69 -15.12
N ASN A 161 9.07 -9.02 -16.24
CA ASN A 161 9.46 -7.63 -16.46
C ASN A 161 9.07 -6.75 -15.26
N PRO A 162 10.04 -6.11 -14.59
CA PRO A 162 9.80 -5.37 -13.35
C PRO A 162 8.79 -4.24 -13.50
N LEU A 163 8.77 -3.55 -14.64
CA LEU A 163 7.79 -2.48 -14.88
C LEU A 163 6.36 -3.04 -14.92
N HIS A 164 6.13 -4.13 -15.68
CA HIS A 164 4.79 -4.73 -15.78
C HIS A 164 4.32 -5.29 -14.43
N VAL A 165 5.22 -5.93 -13.68
CA VAL A 165 4.93 -6.45 -12.34
C VAL A 165 4.62 -5.31 -11.37
N SER A 166 5.42 -4.23 -11.41
CA SER A 166 5.23 -3.10 -10.51
C SER A 166 3.93 -2.35 -10.79
N LEU A 167 3.58 -2.13 -12.05
CA LEU A 167 2.30 -1.53 -12.43
C LEU A 167 1.11 -2.39 -12.00
N PHE A 168 1.22 -3.71 -12.18
CA PHE A 168 0.15 -4.63 -11.78
C PHE A 168 -0.08 -4.63 -10.26
N ILE A 169 0.99 -4.82 -9.46
CA ILE A 169 0.88 -4.84 -7.99
C ILE A 169 0.54 -3.44 -7.45
N GLY A 170 1.09 -2.38 -8.05
CA GLY A 170 0.73 -0.99 -7.72
C GLY A 170 -0.74 -0.70 -7.94
N GLY A 171 -1.32 -1.22 -9.03
CA GLY A 171 -2.76 -1.14 -9.30
C GLY A 171 -3.61 -1.84 -8.23
N LEU A 172 -3.25 -3.07 -7.85
CA LEU A 172 -3.93 -3.78 -6.78
C LEU A 172 -3.80 -3.07 -5.42
N PHE A 173 -2.63 -2.48 -5.15
CA PHE A 173 -2.39 -1.70 -3.93
C PHE A 173 -3.27 -0.44 -3.87
N ALA A 174 -3.37 0.28 -4.98
CA ALA A 174 -4.23 1.45 -5.06
C ALA A 174 -5.71 1.12 -4.86
N LEU A 175 -6.19 0.04 -5.49
CA LEU A 175 -7.56 -0.44 -5.36
C LEU A 175 -7.89 -0.91 -3.94
N TYR A 176 -6.93 -1.53 -3.25
CA TYR A 176 -7.09 -1.97 -1.85
C TYR A 176 -7.40 -0.79 -0.90
N HIS A 177 -6.86 0.40 -1.17
CA HIS A 177 -7.09 1.57 -0.32
C HIS A 177 -8.53 2.11 -0.37
N GLY A 178 -9.32 1.70 -1.36
CA GLY A 178 -10.76 2.01 -1.40
C GLY A 178 -11.13 3.51 -1.48
N SER A 179 -10.16 4.39 -1.79
CA SER A 179 -10.33 5.85 -1.79
C SER A 179 -10.01 6.46 -3.15
N LEU A 180 -10.99 7.16 -3.74
CA LEU A 180 -10.78 7.83 -5.03
C LEU A 180 -9.75 8.96 -4.93
N SER A 181 -9.76 9.73 -3.84
CA SER A 181 -8.80 10.82 -3.63
C SER A 181 -7.36 10.33 -3.56
N GLN A 182 -7.14 9.12 -3.03
CA GLN A 182 -5.82 8.54 -2.87
C GLN A 182 -5.40 7.63 -4.05
N LEU A 183 -6.31 7.30 -4.97
CA LEU A 183 -6.10 6.26 -5.99
C LEU A 183 -4.82 6.49 -6.80
N VAL A 184 -4.61 7.71 -7.30
CA VAL A 184 -3.44 8.05 -8.13
C VAL A 184 -2.17 8.02 -7.29
N TYR A 185 -2.19 8.61 -6.11
CA TYR A 185 -1.04 8.61 -5.20
C TYR A 185 -0.63 7.19 -4.83
N GLN A 186 -1.58 6.36 -4.41
CA GLN A 186 -1.33 4.97 -4.01
C GLN A 186 -0.89 4.10 -5.19
N PHE A 187 -1.38 4.37 -6.40
CA PHE A 187 -0.92 3.68 -7.60
C PHE A 187 0.56 3.94 -7.89
N VAL A 188 0.97 5.21 -7.88
CA VAL A 188 2.37 5.58 -8.11
C VAL A 188 3.24 5.05 -6.97
N TYR A 189 2.83 5.26 -5.73
CA TYR A 189 3.57 4.79 -4.56
C TYR A 189 3.72 3.27 -4.54
N GLY A 190 2.62 2.55 -4.74
CA GLY A 190 2.60 1.10 -4.82
C GLY A 190 3.48 0.54 -5.94
N THR A 191 3.52 1.21 -7.09
CA THR A 191 4.40 0.87 -8.22
C THR A 191 5.87 1.03 -7.84
N LEU A 192 6.25 2.17 -7.25
CA LEU A 192 7.63 2.46 -6.86
C LEU A 192 8.12 1.57 -5.73
N LEU A 193 7.28 1.29 -4.73
CA LEU A 193 7.58 0.31 -3.67
C LEU A 193 7.82 -1.09 -4.24
N THR A 194 6.99 -1.53 -5.20
CA THR A 194 7.18 -2.84 -5.83
C THR A 194 8.49 -2.90 -6.62
N PHE A 195 8.82 -1.83 -7.34
CA PHE A 195 10.09 -1.75 -8.06
C PHE A 195 11.29 -1.75 -7.10
N LEU A 196 11.19 -1.07 -5.96
CA LEU A 196 12.20 -1.08 -4.89
C LEU A 196 12.36 -2.49 -4.29
N ALA A 197 11.26 -3.23 -4.06
CA ALA A 197 11.29 -4.60 -3.57
C ALA A 197 12.01 -5.54 -4.55
N ILE A 198 11.70 -5.45 -5.85
CA ILE A 198 12.38 -6.23 -6.89
C ILE A 198 13.87 -5.91 -6.92
N LYS A 199 14.22 -4.63 -6.88
CA LYS A 199 15.60 -4.16 -6.96
C LYS A 199 16.44 -4.55 -5.74
N SER A 200 15.88 -4.40 -4.55
CA SER A 200 16.57 -4.76 -3.29
C SER A 200 16.56 -6.26 -3.01
N GLY A 201 15.64 -7.01 -3.64
CA GLY A 201 15.37 -8.41 -3.31
C GLY A 201 14.74 -8.59 -1.92
N SER A 202 14.17 -7.52 -1.34
CA SER A 202 13.66 -7.51 0.04
C SER A 202 12.44 -6.59 0.17
N SER A 203 11.46 -7.00 0.99
CA SER A 203 10.33 -6.16 1.40
C SER A 203 10.70 -5.14 2.50
N LEU A 204 11.82 -5.34 3.21
CA LEU A 204 12.18 -4.49 4.35
C LEU A 204 12.36 -2.99 3.99
N PRO A 205 13.06 -2.59 2.90
CA PRO A 205 13.12 -1.19 2.52
C PRO A 205 11.76 -0.58 2.21
N CYS A 206 10.81 -1.40 1.70
CA CYS A 206 9.44 -0.94 1.41
C CYS A 206 8.66 -0.69 2.71
N ILE A 207 8.82 -1.56 3.71
CA ILE A 207 8.25 -1.35 5.06
C ILE A 207 8.74 -0.03 5.65
N ILE A 208 10.03 0.26 5.54
CA ILE A 208 10.61 1.50 6.05
C ILE A 208 10.04 2.72 5.31
N ALA A 209 10.01 2.68 3.98
CA ALA A 209 9.46 3.78 3.17
C ALA A 209 7.99 4.02 3.51
N HIS A 210 7.19 2.97 3.57
CA HIS A 210 5.76 3.04 3.87
C HIS A 210 5.51 3.59 5.29
N PHE A 211 6.22 3.06 6.28
CA PHE A 211 6.15 3.57 7.65
C PHE A 211 6.48 5.06 7.71
N LEU A 212 7.58 5.49 7.11
CA LEU A 212 8.01 6.90 7.12
C LEU A 212 6.97 7.81 6.45
N ASN A 213 6.38 7.38 5.34
CA ASN A 213 5.34 8.15 4.65
C ASN A 213 4.11 8.38 5.56
N ASN A 214 3.58 7.32 6.15
CA ASN A 214 2.40 7.42 7.01
C ASN A 214 2.73 8.13 8.34
N PHE A 215 3.88 7.83 8.92
CA PHE A 215 4.34 8.44 10.17
C PHE A 215 4.55 9.96 10.06
N THR A 216 5.06 10.43 8.90
CA THR A 216 5.22 11.86 8.65
C THR A 216 3.87 12.60 8.77
N ILE A 217 2.78 12.03 8.24
CA ILE A 217 1.45 12.64 8.30
C ILE A 217 0.98 12.77 9.77
N ILE A 218 1.06 11.67 10.53
CA ILE A 218 0.63 11.63 11.93
C ILE A 218 1.52 12.51 12.83
N LEU A 219 2.82 12.57 12.54
CA LEU A 219 3.77 13.41 13.26
C LEU A 219 3.50 14.90 13.05
N LEU A 220 3.26 15.33 11.80
CA LEU A 220 2.94 16.72 11.49
C LEU A 220 1.62 17.15 12.15
N GLU A 221 0.61 16.28 12.13
CA GLU A 221 -0.67 16.50 12.83
C GLU A 221 -0.45 16.66 14.34
N TYR A 222 0.33 15.77 14.97
CA TYR A 222 0.64 15.84 16.40
C TYR A 222 1.40 17.11 16.79
N LEU A 223 2.33 17.56 15.95
CA LEU A 223 3.11 18.78 16.18
C LEU A 223 2.34 20.08 15.84
N GLY A 224 1.13 19.96 15.28
CA GLY A 224 0.36 21.10 14.79
C GLY A 224 1.04 21.84 13.64
N VAL A 225 1.88 21.15 12.86
CA VAL A 225 2.63 21.73 11.75
C VAL A 225 1.84 21.55 10.45
N TYR A 226 1.32 22.64 9.92
CA TYR A 226 0.66 22.64 8.62
C TYR A 226 1.66 22.87 7.49
N LEU A 227 1.82 21.87 6.64
CA LEU A 227 2.63 21.96 5.43
C LEU A 227 1.72 22.16 4.20
N ASN A 228 1.84 23.31 3.52
CA ASN A 228 1.10 23.53 2.29
C ASN A 228 1.68 22.72 1.13
N LEU A 229 1.09 21.55 0.87
CA LEU A 229 1.51 20.65 -0.22
C LEU A 229 1.20 21.21 -1.63
N LEU A 230 0.38 22.26 -1.75
CA LEU A 230 0.16 22.96 -3.01
C LEU A 230 1.22 24.04 -3.29
N ASN A 231 2.14 24.30 -2.35
CA ASN A 231 3.23 25.23 -2.57
C ASN A 231 4.18 24.72 -3.66
N PRO A 232 4.40 25.49 -4.76
CA PRO A 232 5.26 25.04 -5.86
C PRO A 232 6.69 24.68 -5.46
N VAL A 233 7.25 25.37 -4.46
CA VAL A 233 8.61 25.07 -3.96
C VAL A 233 8.64 23.69 -3.30
N VAL A 234 7.64 23.36 -2.49
CA VAL A 234 7.51 22.04 -1.84
C VAL A 234 7.41 20.94 -2.89
N ILE A 235 6.55 21.14 -3.90
CA ILE A 235 6.37 20.20 -5.01
C ILE A 235 7.69 19.99 -5.76
N VAL A 236 8.37 21.07 -6.16
CA VAL A 236 9.63 20.98 -6.92
C VAL A 236 10.71 20.26 -6.12
N VAL A 237 10.87 20.56 -4.83
CA VAL A 237 11.82 19.84 -3.96
C VAL A 237 11.48 18.34 -3.91
N GLY A 238 10.23 17.98 -3.71
CA GLY A 238 9.80 16.58 -3.69
C GLY A 238 10.04 15.87 -5.03
N LEU A 239 9.75 16.53 -6.15
CA LEU A 239 10.00 15.98 -7.49
C LEU A 239 11.49 15.81 -7.80
N ILE A 240 12.36 16.72 -7.32
CA ILE A 240 13.83 16.56 -7.42
C ILE A 240 14.25 15.30 -6.65
N VAL A 241 13.79 15.13 -5.41
CA VAL A 241 14.10 13.94 -4.60
C VAL A 241 13.63 12.66 -5.29
N LEU A 242 12.42 12.64 -5.85
CA LEU A 242 11.92 11.51 -6.65
C LEU A 242 12.75 11.27 -7.92
N GLY A 243 13.17 12.32 -8.60
CA GLY A 243 14.01 12.22 -9.79
C GLY A 243 15.37 11.59 -9.48
N VAL A 244 16.00 11.99 -8.36
CA VAL A 244 17.25 11.38 -7.89
C VAL A 244 17.01 9.93 -7.48
N PHE A 245 15.94 9.65 -6.72
CA PHE A 245 15.53 8.27 -6.37
C PHE A 245 15.40 7.39 -7.60
N LEU A 246 14.64 7.82 -8.61
CA LEU A 246 14.42 7.06 -9.84
C LEU A 246 15.73 6.86 -10.62
N THR A 247 16.58 7.87 -10.71
CA THR A 247 17.87 7.78 -11.39
C THR A 247 18.77 6.71 -10.74
N VAL A 248 18.85 6.71 -9.40
CA VAL A 248 19.66 5.72 -8.67
C VAL A 248 19.02 4.33 -8.76
N LEU A 249 17.70 4.25 -8.67
CA LEU A 249 16.95 3.00 -8.76
C LEU A 249 17.15 2.33 -10.13
N ILE A 250 17.10 3.09 -11.21
CA ILE A 250 17.19 2.58 -12.59
C ILE A 250 18.66 2.31 -12.99
N LYS A 251 19.60 3.15 -12.59
CA LYS A 251 21.02 3.07 -13.01
C LYS A 251 21.71 1.75 -12.71
N GLY A 252 21.28 1.02 -11.72
CA GLY A 252 21.82 -0.32 -11.43
C GLY A 252 20.93 -1.44 -11.95
N TYR A 253 19.93 -1.13 -12.80
CA TYR A 253 19.07 -2.13 -13.41
C TYR A 253 19.68 -2.59 -14.74
N ASN A 254 20.34 -3.76 -14.72
CA ASN A 254 20.73 -4.42 -15.96
C ASN A 254 19.44 -4.98 -16.59
N LYS A 255 19.10 -4.49 -17.78
CA LYS A 255 17.94 -4.94 -18.53
C LYS A 255 18.17 -6.41 -18.95
N GLN A 256 17.94 -7.33 -18.03
CA GLN A 256 17.84 -8.73 -18.38
C GLN A 256 16.66 -8.88 -19.35
N ASN A 257 16.77 -9.82 -20.30
CA ASN A 257 15.67 -10.17 -21.21
C ASN A 257 14.52 -10.83 -20.42
N CYS A 258 13.91 -10.07 -19.48
CA CYS A 258 12.76 -10.55 -18.72
C CYS A 258 11.54 -10.62 -19.63
N GLN A 259 10.86 -11.73 -19.61
CA GLN A 259 9.59 -11.87 -20.33
C GLN A 259 8.55 -10.91 -19.72
N SER A 260 7.66 -10.39 -20.56
CA SER A 260 6.51 -9.62 -20.10
C SER A 260 5.62 -10.48 -19.18
N LEU A 261 4.96 -9.82 -18.23
CA LEU A 261 4.01 -10.51 -17.36
C LEU A 261 2.88 -11.12 -18.21
N PRO A 262 2.69 -12.46 -18.20
CA PRO A 262 1.67 -13.10 -19.03
C PRO A 262 0.25 -12.65 -18.63
N ARG A 263 -0.63 -12.50 -19.65
CA ARG A 263 -2.02 -12.07 -19.45
C ARG A 263 -2.79 -12.88 -18.39
N LYS A 264 -2.52 -14.18 -18.29
CA LYS A 264 -3.14 -15.08 -17.30
C LYS A 264 -2.95 -14.65 -15.82
N TYR A 265 -1.99 -13.77 -15.52
CA TYR A 265 -1.74 -13.30 -14.16
C TYR A 265 -2.60 -12.11 -13.77
N TYR A 266 -2.81 -11.17 -14.69
CA TYR A 266 -3.60 -9.96 -14.41
C TYR A 266 -5.03 -10.03 -14.95
N ALA A 267 -5.30 -10.83 -15.95
CA ALA A 267 -6.63 -11.02 -16.53
C ALA A 267 -7.28 -12.36 -16.13
N ASN A 268 -6.88 -12.94 -14.98
CA ASN A 268 -7.60 -14.09 -14.42
C ASN A 268 -8.88 -13.64 -13.70
N LEU A 269 -9.83 -14.56 -13.58
CA LEU A 269 -11.13 -14.28 -12.97
C LEU A 269 -11.00 -13.61 -11.59
N TYR A 270 -10.13 -14.11 -10.73
CA TYR A 270 -9.99 -13.60 -9.36
C TYR A 270 -9.37 -12.20 -9.31
N SER A 271 -8.35 -11.89 -10.11
CA SER A 271 -7.77 -10.55 -10.17
C SER A 271 -8.79 -9.53 -10.69
N VAL A 272 -9.55 -9.91 -11.72
CA VAL A 272 -10.56 -9.03 -12.33
C VAL A 272 -11.75 -8.82 -11.38
N THR A 273 -12.29 -9.88 -10.79
CA THR A 273 -13.42 -9.75 -9.84
C THR A 273 -13.02 -9.00 -8.58
N GLY A 274 -11.82 -9.24 -8.04
CA GLY A 274 -11.31 -8.47 -6.91
C GLY A 274 -11.18 -6.98 -7.23
N ALA A 275 -10.65 -6.64 -8.40
CA ALA A 275 -10.55 -5.25 -8.85
C ALA A 275 -11.93 -4.59 -9.05
N ILE A 276 -12.89 -5.30 -9.65
CA ILE A 276 -14.27 -4.81 -9.83
C ILE A 276 -14.94 -4.54 -8.48
N LEU A 277 -14.80 -5.43 -7.51
CA LEU A 277 -15.36 -5.24 -6.17
C LEU A 277 -14.74 -4.02 -5.47
N CYS A 278 -13.42 -3.84 -5.55
CA CYS A 278 -12.76 -2.65 -5.01
C CYS A 278 -13.32 -1.36 -5.67
N LEU A 279 -13.41 -1.34 -7.01
CA LEU A 279 -13.97 -0.19 -7.74
C LEU A 279 -15.42 0.08 -7.37
N SER A 280 -16.24 -0.97 -7.19
CA SER A 280 -17.64 -0.80 -6.77
C SER A 280 -17.75 -0.13 -5.41
N LEU A 281 -16.91 -0.50 -4.44
CA LEU A 281 -16.91 0.14 -3.12
C LEU A 281 -16.41 1.59 -3.17
N ILE A 282 -15.41 1.89 -4.02
CA ILE A 282 -14.95 3.27 -4.24
C ILE A 282 -16.09 4.13 -4.79
N ILE A 283 -16.83 3.62 -5.77
CA ILE A 283 -17.97 4.32 -6.37
C ILE A 283 -19.10 4.50 -5.35
N LEU A 284 -19.47 3.46 -4.61
CA LEU A 284 -20.51 3.55 -3.58
C LEU A 284 -20.15 4.56 -2.49
N GLY A 285 -18.87 4.64 -2.09
CA GLY A 285 -18.39 5.63 -1.11
C GLY A 285 -18.43 7.08 -1.61
N LEU A 286 -18.65 7.34 -2.91
CA LEU A 286 -18.86 8.70 -3.43
C LEU A 286 -20.31 9.19 -3.27
N PHE A 287 -21.26 8.28 -3.03
CA PHE A 287 -22.68 8.59 -2.94
C PHE A 287 -23.25 8.33 -1.53
N SER A 288 -22.40 7.96 -0.57
CA SER A 288 -22.74 7.77 0.85
C SER A 288 -22.36 8.99 1.67
#